data_3e20cbf5007f7dfe30300541b5205066
#
_entry.id   3e20cbf5007f7dfe30300541b5205066
#
_cell.length_a   1.000
_cell.length_b   1.000
_cell.length_c   1.000
_cell.angle_alpha   90.00
_cell.angle_beta   90.00
_cell.angle_gamma   90.00
#
_symmetry.space_group_name_H-M   'P 1'
#
loop_
_entity.id
_entity.type
_entity.pdbx_description
1 polymer ?
#
loop_
_entity_poly.entity_id
_entity_poly.type
_entity_poly.pdbx_seq_one_letter_code
_entity_poly.pdbx_strand_id
1 'polypeptide(L)'
;MRTTVLKKISRDRNLDAFNSPEVTSYYSSLNYLTPCERLLFDEYLTPGMAILDLGVGGGRTTPYLSSIATRYVGADYAAKMIAACRRKFPDLEFENVGASDLSIFAASSFDAVVMAFNGMDSVIPDESRYRALREINRVLKPKGVLIFSSHNVRSILVRPSWNPQRLESLAKRLVGGNSVLYRPFLWSLSGLRVVIATFQSFARSLDRVARRVPTRAFWRGEGYMIDTAHGGMTIHLWTPERVERELNRFGFHLLRVLGDDYPQASRLYVTDWYYYVFSGAEATGGK
;
A
#
# COMPACT_ATOMS: atom_id res chain seq x y z
N MET A 1 19.04 7.43 -20.74
CA MET A 1 20.01 6.53 -20.10
C MET A 1 20.09 6.68 -18.57
N ARG A 2 20.31 7.86 -17.96
CA ARG A 2 20.36 8.06 -16.50
C ARG A 2 19.07 7.66 -15.76
N THR A 3 17.89 7.91 -16.31
CA THR A 3 16.60 7.57 -15.70
C THR A 3 16.38 6.06 -15.61
N THR A 4 16.83 5.30 -16.61
CA THR A 4 16.67 3.83 -16.66
C THR A 4 17.55 3.12 -15.62
N VAL A 5 18.76 3.62 -15.39
CA VAL A 5 19.68 3.05 -14.39
C VAL A 5 19.15 3.26 -12.97
N LEU A 6 18.65 4.46 -12.65
CA LEU A 6 18.04 4.75 -11.33
C LEU A 6 16.79 3.90 -11.09
N LYS A 7 15.99 3.65 -12.13
CA LYS A 7 14.79 2.79 -12.09
C LYS A 7 15.15 1.34 -11.77
N LYS A 8 16.21 0.80 -12.37
CA LYS A 8 16.67 -0.56 -12.12
C LYS A 8 17.20 -0.73 -10.69
N ILE A 9 18.05 0.20 -10.22
CA ILE A 9 18.61 0.16 -8.85
C ILE A 9 17.51 0.19 -7.78
N SER A 10 16.44 0.97 -7.97
CA SER A 10 15.36 1.10 -7.01
C SER A 10 14.50 -0.18 -6.91
N ARG A 11 14.19 -0.81 -8.05
CA ARG A 11 13.45 -2.07 -8.10
C ARG A 11 14.24 -3.23 -7.47
N ASP A 12 15.52 -3.33 -7.80
CA ASP A 12 16.40 -4.37 -7.28
C ASP A 12 16.54 -4.24 -5.75
N ARG A 13 16.62 -3.00 -5.22
CA ARG A 13 16.68 -2.74 -3.77
C ARG A 13 15.43 -3.21 -3.03
N ASN A 14 14.23 -2.96 -3.57
CA ASN A 14 12.99 -3.43 -2.95
C ASN A 14 12.93 -4.96 -2.93
N LEU A 15 13.34 -5.60 -4.04
CA LEU A 15 13.40 -7.05 -4.13
C LEU A 15 14.38 -7.65 -3.11
N ASP A 16 15.56 -7.03 -2.96
CA ASP A 16 16.57 -7.45 -1.98
C ASP A 16 16.05 -7.31 -0.55
N ALA A 17 15.36 -6.20 -0.24
CA ALA A 17 14.76 -5.97 1.07
C ALA A 17 13.70 -7.02 1.40
N PHE A 18 12.75 -7.30 0.50
CA PHE A 18 11.72 -8.32 0.71
C PHE A 18 12.27 -9.76 0.73
N ASN A 19 13.42 -10.00 0.11
CA ASN A 19 14.11 -11.27 0.20
C ASN A 19 15.11 -11.35 1.38
N SER A 20 15.22 -10.32 2.24
CA SER A 20 16.06 -10.41 3.44
C SER A 20 15.43 -11.37 4.48
N PRO A 21 16.25 -12.12 5.25
CA PRO A 21 15.73 -13.00 6.29
C PRO A 21 14.89 -12.27 7.34
N GLU A 22 15.31 -11.07 7.74
CA GLU A 22 14.65 -10.27 8.77
C GLU A 22 13.26 -9.84 8.31
N VAL A 23 13.15 -9.29 7.10
CA VAL A 23 11.87 -8.83 6.54
C VAL A 23 10.95 -10.01 6.26
N THR A 24 11.49 -11.12 5.71
CA THR A 24 10.71 -12.34 5.47
C THR A 24 10.18 -12.92 6.79
N SER A 25 10.99 -12.99 7.83
CA SER A 25 10.59 -13.48 9.16
C SER A 25 9.50 -12.59 9.76
N TYR A 26 9.69 -11.26 9.70
CA TYR A 26 8.70 -10.30 10.19
C TYR A 26 7.34 -10.49 9.52
N TYR A 27 7.27 -10.43 8.19
CA TYR A 27 6.00 -10.59 7.48
C TYR A 27 5.36 -11.97 7.67
N SER A 28 6.15 -13.03 7.80
CA SER A 28 5.64 -14.39 8.04
C SER A 28 5.08 -14.59 9.44
N SER A 29 5.47 -13.77 10.41
CA SER A 29 4.93 -13.79 11.78
C SER A 29 3.57 -13.11 11.91
N LEU A 30 3.19 -12.28 10.95
CA LEU A 30 1.92 -11.57 10.98
C LEU A 30 0.74 -12.49 10.69
N ASN A 31 -0.34 -12.33 11.46
CA ASN A 31 -1.51 -13.21 11.37
C ASN A 31 -2.78 -12.45 11.82
N TYR A 32 -3.06 -11.29 11.26
CA TYR A 32 -4.23 -10.50 11.60
C TYR A 32 -4.78 -9.75 10.39
N LEU A 33 -6.03 -9.32 10.45
CA LEU A 33 -6.60 -8.32 9.55
C LEU A 33 -6.74 -7.00 10.31
N THR A 34 -6.48 -5.89 9.64
CA THR A 34 -6.84 -4.58 10.19
C THR A 34 -8.36 -4.43 10.23
N PRO A 35 -8.92 -3.52 11.08
CA PRO A 35 -10.37 -3.26 11.09
C PRO A 35 -10.91 -2.87 9.72
N CYS A 36 -10.15 -2.09 8.94
CA CYS A 36 -10.54 -1.71 7.58
C CYS A 36 -10.56 -2.91 6.62
N GLU A 37 -9.54 -3.76 6.65
CA GLU A 37 -9.51 -4.97 5.83
C GLU A 37 -10.68 -5.88 6.17
N ARG A 38 -10.94 -6.12 7.45
CA ARG A 38 -12.07 -6.95 7.89
C ARG A 38 -13.37 -6.41 7.32
N LEU A 39 -13.66 -5.12 7.52
CA LEU A 39 -14.88 -4.50 7.02
C LEU A 39 -15.01 -4.62 5.51
N LEU A 40 -13.94 -4.27 4.76
CA LEU A 40 -14.00 -4.29 3.30
C LEU A 40 -14.07 -5.70 2.73
N PHE A 41 -13.41 -6.66 3.36
CA PHE A 41 -13.51 -8.06 2.92
C PHE A 41 -14.91 -8.62 3.19
N ASP A 42 -15.48 -8.36 4.37
CA ASP A 42 -16.84 -8.79 4.72
C ASP A 42 -17.91 -8.14 3.80
N GLU A 43 -17.67 -6.92 3.30
CA GLU A 43 -18.62 -6.18 2.46
C GLU A 43 -18.51 -6.52 0.97
N TYR A 44 -17.31 -6.75 0.46
CA TYR A 44 -17.05 -6.87 -0.98
C TYR A 44 -16.64 -8.26 -1.46
N LEU A 45 -16.25 -9.15 -0.54
CA LEU A 45 -15.89 -10.52 -0.89
C LEU A 45 -16.97 -11.48 -0.42
N THR A 46 -17.47 -12.30 -1.34
CA THR A 46 -18.50 -13.30 -1.05
C THR A 46 -17.94 -14.70 -1.17
N PRO A 47 -18.45 -15.68 -0.39
CA PRO A 47 -18.08 -17.08 -0.54
C PRO A 47 -18.22 -17.57 -1.97
N GLY A 48 -17.25 -18.32 -2.44
CA GLY A 48 -17.25 -18.86 -3.79
C GLY A 48 -16.50 -18.05 -4.84
N MET A 49 -15.93 -16.90 -4.49
CA MET A 49 -15.10 -16.10 -5.39
C MET A 49 -13.75 -16.76 -5.69
N ALA A 50 -13.23 -16.52 -6.90
CA ALA A 50 -11.82 -16.71 -7.23
C ALA A 50 -11.04 -15.47 -6.83
N ILE A 51 -10.08 -15.59 -5.89
CA ILE A 51 -9.36 -14.48 -5.29
C ILE A 51 -7.85 -14.59 -5.58
N LEU A 52 -7.27 -13.50 -6.09
CA LEU A 52 -5.83 -13.30 -6.19
C LEU A 52 -5.36 -12.39 -5.06
N ASP A 53 -4.57 -12.93 -4.14
CA ASP A 53 -3.89 -12.20 -3.07
C ASP A 53 -2.51 -11.76 -3.58
N LEU A 54 -2.43 -10.57 -4.16
CA LEU A 54 -1.29 -10.04 -4.88
C LEU A 54 -0.38 -9.22 -3.96
N GLY A 55 0.90 -9.58 -3.89
CA GLY A 55 1.81 -9.09 -2.85
C GLY A 55 1.50 -9.76 -1.51
N VAL A 56 1.26 -11.08 -1.54
CA VAL A 56 0.84 -11.88 -0.36
C VAL A 56 1.82 -11.81 0.81
N GLY A 57 3.09 -11.45 0.56
CA GLY A 57 4.14 -11.38 1.56
C GLY A 57 4.28 -12.71 2.32
N GLY A 58 4.25 -12.67 3.66
CA GLY A 58 4.31 -13.86 4.52
C GLY A 58 2.97 -14.57 4.76
N GLY A 59 1.91 -14.23 4.01
CA GLY A 59 0.61 -14.89 4.10
C GLY A 59 -0.27 -14.38 5.24
N ARG A 60 -0.23 -13.10 5.56
CA ARG A 60 -1.00 -12.49 6.65
C ARG A 60 -2.52 -12.55 6.40
N THR A 61 -2.95 -12.30 5.19
CA THR A 61 -4.35 -12.30 4.73
C THR A 61 -4.84 -13.68 4.30
N THR A 62 -3.91 -14.59 3.99
CA THR A 62 -4.18 -15.94 3.46
C THR A 62 -5.23 -16.73 4.24
N PRO A 63 -5.19 -16.83 5.59
CA PRO A 63 -6.19 -17.64 6.31
C PRO A 63 -7.62 -17.17 6.09
N TYR A 64 -7.84 -15.88 6.02
CA TYR A 64 -9.17 -15.33 5.79
C TYR A 64 -9.59 -15.49 4.33
N LEU A 65 -8.76 -15.03 3.39
CA LEU A 65 -9.12 -15.04 1.98
C LEU A 65 -9.32 -16.46 1.43
N SER A 66 -8.47 -17.41 1.84
CA SER A 66 -8.61 -18.79 1.42
C SER A 66 -9.84 -19.48 2.00
N SER A 67 -10.32 -19.07 3.19
CA SER A 67 -11.50 -19.67 3.82
C SER A 67 -12.82 -19.35 3.10
N ILE A 68 -12.85 -18.25 2.33
CA ILE A 68 -14.05 -17.82 1.59
C ILE A 68 -13.95 -18.07 0.08
N ALA A 69 -12.74 -18.27 -0.44
CA ALA A 69 -12.49 -18.45 -1.86
C ALA A 69 -12.81 -19.87 -2.33
N THR A 70 -13.42 -20.03 -3.49
CA THR A 70 -13.45 -21.30 -4.23
C THR A 70 -12.09 -21.59 -4.86
N ARG A 71 -11.42 -20.56 -5.33
CA ARG A 71 -10.03 -20.59 -5.80
C ARG A 71 -9.26 -19.45 -5.15
N TYR A 72 -8.24 -19.79 -4.38
CA TYR A 72 -7.28 -18.84 -3.80
C TYR A 72 -5.93 -18.99 -4.45
N VAL A 73 -5.32 -17.90 -4.86
CA VAL A 73 -3.93 -17.85 -5.33
C VAL A 73 -3.22 -16.71 -4.62
N GLY A 74 -2.12 -17.02 -3.91
CA GLY A 74 -1.21 -16.01 -3.38
C GLY A 74 -0.07 -15.75 -4.36
N ALA A 75 0.23 -14.48 -4.64
CA ALA A 75 1.31 -14.11 -5.55
C ALA A 75 2.22 -13.04 -4.93
N ASP A 76 3.53 -13.23 -5.09
CA ASP A 76 4.53 -12.24 -4.68
C ASP A 76 5.77 -12.33 -5.56
N TYR A 77 6.42 -11.20 -5.82
CA TYR A 77 7.65 -11.17 -6.61
C TYR A 77 8.90 -11.59 -5.81
N ALA A 78 8.82 -11.60 -4.47
CA ALA A 78 9.89 -12.01 -3.58
C ALA A 78 9.85 -13.53 -3.34
N ALA A 79 10.79 -14.26 -3.93
CA ALA A 79 10.84 -15.72 -3.87
C ALA A 79 10.87 -16.27 -2.44
N LYS A 80 11.52 -15.57 -1.48
CA LYS A 80 11.56 -16.01 -0.07
C LYS A 80 10.20 -15.86 0.62
N MET A 81 9.38 -14.88 0.25
CA MET A 81 8.01 -14.75 0.73
C MET A 81 7.16 -15.92 0.26
N ILE A 82 7.22 -16.26 -1.03
CA ILE A 82 6.51 -17.41 -1.60
C ILE A 82 6.97 -18.72 -0.96
N ALA A 83 8.28 -18.91 -0.77
CA ALA A 83 8.79 -20.09 -0.07
C ALA A 83 8.28 -20.18 1.38
N ALA A 84 8.13 -19.06 2.08
CA ALA A 84 7.55 -19.02 3.41
C ALA A 84 6.05 -19.38 3.40
N CYS A 85 5.28 -18.83 2.45
CA CYS A 85 3.86 -19.15 2.28
C CYS A 85 3.63 -20.62 1.97
N ARG A 86 4.39 -21.21 1.04
CA ARG A 86 4.29 -22.64 0.71
C ARG A 86 4.60 -23.56 1.88
N ARG A 87 5.53 -23.17 2.77
CA ARG A 87 5.77 -23.93 4.01
C ARG A 87 4.64 -23.78 5.03
N LYS A 88 4.04 -22.59 5.13
CA LYS A 88 2.99 -22.28 6.12
C LYS A 88 1.63 -22.84 5.69
N PHE A 89 1.36 -22.88 4.39
CA PHE A 89 0.10 -23.29 3.79
C PHE A 89 0.33 -24.24 2.61
N PRO A 90 0.73 -25.50 2.86
CA PRO A 90 1.18 -26.45 1.82
C PRO A 90 0.08 -26.83 0.82
N ASP A 91 -1.19 -26.71 1.21
CA ASP A 91 -2.34 -27.09 0.40
C ASP A 91 -2.89 -25.93 -0.48
N LEU A 92 -2.27 -24.75 -0.42
CA LEU A 92 -2.70 -23.57 -1.17
C LEU A 92 -1.75 -23.25 -2.34
N GLU A 93 -2.31 -22.62 -3.37
CA GLU A 93 -1.58 -22.19 -4.57
C GLU A 93 -0.81 -20.89 -4.31
N PHE A 94 0.51 -20.90 -4.59
CA PHE A 94 1.35 -19.71 -4.49
C PHE A 94 2.27 -19.57 -5.70
N GLU A 95 2.29 -18.35 -6.30
CA GLU A 95 3.05 -18.06 -7.51
C GLU A 95 4.09 -16.97 -7.29
N ASN A 96 5.33 -17.21 -7.79
CA ASN A 96 6.39 -16.22 -7.69
C ASN A 96 6.36 -15.30 -8.91
N VAL A 97 5.45 -14.34 -8.89
CA VAL A 97 5.25 -13.36 -9.96
C VAL A 97 5.02 -11.96 -9.40
N GLY A 98 5.44 -10.95 -10.13
CA GLY A 98 5.22 -9.54 -9.76
C GLY A 98 3.97 -8.96 -10.39
N ALA A 99 3.36 -8.00 -9.72
CA ALA A 99 2.12 -7.37 -10.18
C ALA A 99 2.19 -6.79 -11.60
N SER A 100 3.37 -6.43 -12.10
CA SER A 100 3.58 -5.87 -13.44
C SER A 100 3.61 -6.91 -14.57
N ASP A 101 3.52 -8.20 -14.24
CA ASP A 101 3.48 -9.30 -15.20
C ASP A 101 2.69 -10.47 -14.59
N LEU A 102 1.40 -10.52 -14.90
CA LEU A 102 0.47 -11.58 -14.48
C LEU A 102 0.11 -12.51 -15.65
N SER A 103 0.99 -12.61 -16.67
CA SER A 103 0.74 -13.38 -17.90
C SER A 103 0.46 -14.87 -17.68
N ILE A 104 0.90 -15.42 -16.54
CA ILE A 104 0.58 -16.80 -16.14
C ILE A 104 -0.92 -17.01 -15.84
N PHE A 105 -1.67 -15.94 -15.58
CA PHE A 105 -3.09 -15.99 -15.32
C PHE A 105 -3.88 -15.57 -16.57
N ALA A 106 -4.94 -16.32 -16.87
CA ALA A 106 -5.84 -15.97 -17.95
C ALA A 106 -6.57 -14.64 -17.69
N ALA A 107 -7.00 -13.97 -18.75
CA ALA A 107 -7.89 -12.82 -18.62
C ALA A 107 -9.21 -13.24 -17.96
N SER A 108 -9.81 -12.32 -17.19
CA SER A 108 -11.11 -12.54 -16.53
C SER A 108 -11.16 -13.83 -15.69
N SER A 109 -10.10 -14.13 -14.93
CA SER A 109 -9.97 -15.35 -14.14
C SER A 109 -10.25 -15.17 -12.64
N PHE A 110 -10.28 -13.92 -12.15
CA PHE A 110 -10.50 -13.62 -10.74
C PHE A 110 -11.70 -12.71 -10.53
N ASP A 111 -12.49 -13.00 -9.49
CA ASP A 111 -13.58 -12.14 -9.04
C ASP A 111 -13.05 -10.96 -8.21
N ALA A 112 -11.95 -11.19 -7.49
CA ALA A 112 -11.29 -10.18 -6.70
C ALA A 112 -9.76 -10.27 -6.79
N VAL A 113 -9.11 -9.10 -6.79
CA VAL A 113 -7.68 -8.94 -6.54
C VAL A 113 -7.51 -8.14 -5.25
N VAL A 114 -6.81 -8.71 -4.29
CA VAL A 114 -6.49 -8.04 -3.02
C VAL A 114 -5.00 -7.73 -3.00
N MET A 115 -4.64 -6.48 -2.69
CA MET A 115 -3.25 -6.05 -2.55
C MET A 115 -3.10 -5.30 -1.22
N ALA A 116 -3.09 -6.09 -0.15
CA ALA A 116 -3.13 -5.58 1.22
C ALA A 116 -1.80 -4.95 1.68
N PHE A 117 -1.86 -4.24 2.80
CA PHE A 117 -0.71 -3.72 3.52
C PHE A 117 0.24 -2.86 2.68
N ASN A 118 -0.35 -1.96 1.89
CA ASN A 118 0.35 -0.96 1.07
C ASN A 118 1.25 -1.57 -0.03
N GLY A 119 0.94 -2.79 -0.49
CA GLY A 119 1.71 -3.47 -1.53
C GLY A 119 1.82 -2.67 -2.83
N MET A 120 0.78 -1.92 -3.21
CA MET A 120 0.77 -1.06 -4.41
C MET A 120 1.89 0.00 -4.38
N ASP A 121 2.25 0.51 -3.21
CA ASP A 121 3.27 1.54 -3.04
C ASP A 121 4.68 1.06 -3.41
N SER A 122 4.93 -0.24 -3.30
CA SER A 122 6.22 -0.86 -3.67
C SER A 122 6.34 -1.20 -5.15
N VAL A 123 5.25 -1.05 -5.93
CA VAL A 123 5.28 -1.26 -7.39
C VAL A 123 5.85 -0.03 -8.09
N ILE A 124 7.15 -0.03 -8.23
CA ILE A 124 7.94 1.06 -8.81
C ILE A 124 8.80 0.57 -9.99
N PRO A 125 9.14 1.45 -10.92
CA PRO A 125 8.72 2.84 -11.12
C PRO A 125 7.28 2.96 -11.67
N ASP A 126 6.85 4.19 -11.99
CA ASP A 126 5.50 4.46 -12.52
C ASP A 126 5.11 3.54 -13.68
N GLU A 127 6.02 3.26 -14.62
CA GLU A 127 5.74 2.36 -15.74
C GLU A 127 5.45 0.91 -15.32
N SER A 128 6.06 0.45 -14.21
CA SER A 128 5.75 -0.86 -13.62
C SER A 128 4.37 -0.85 -12.97
N ARG A 129 4.03 0.26 -12.27
CA ARG A 129 2.69 0.44 -11.68
C ARG A 129 1.62 0.50 -12.77
N TYR A 130 1.85 1.21 -13.86
CA TYR A 130 0.91 1.26 -14.99
C TYR A 130 0.73 -0.10 -15.67
N ARG A 131 1.80 -0.91 -15.77
CA ARG A 131 1.66 -2.30 -16.22
C ARG A 131 0.86 -3.12 -15.23
N ALA A 132 1.14 -2.99 -13.93
CA ALA A 132 0.39 -3.70 -12.89
C ALA A 132 -1.10 -3.38 -12.94
N LEU A 133 -1.48 -2.12 -13.09
CA LEU A 133 -2.89 -1.73 -13.20
C LEU A 133 -3.57 -2.34 -14.45
N ARG A 134 -2.86 -2.40 -15.59
CA ARG A 134 -3.40 -3.09 -16.79
C ARG A 134 -3.55 -4.59 -16.57
N GLU A 135 -2.56 -5.23 -15.98
CA GLU A 135 -2.58 -6.67 -15.71
C GLU A 135 -3.65 -7.03 -14.68
N ILE A 136 -3.77 -6.25 -13.61
CA ILE A 136 -4.85 -6.43 -12.61
C ILE A 136 -6.22 -6.31 -13.28
N ASN A 137 -6.42 -5.27 -14.12
CA ASN A 137 -7.70 -5.12 -14.83
C ASN A 137 -7.95 -6.24 -15.84
N ARG A 138 -6.92 -6.76 -16.49
CA ARG A 138 -7.01 -7.89 -17.43
C ARG A 138 -7.41 -9.20 -16.73
N VAL A 139 -6.83 -9.49 -15.58
CA VAL A 139 -7.13 -10.75 -14.86
C VAL A 139 -8.43 -10.70 -14.07
N LEU A 140 -8.92 -9.52 -13.73
CA LEU A 140 -10.23 -9.34 -13.11
C LEU A 140 -11.35 -9.68 -14.12
N LYS A 141 -12.35 -10.38 -13.64
CA LYS A 141 -13.62 -10.54 -14.36
C LYS A 141 -14.33 -9.18 -14.50
N PRO A 142 -15.23 -9.02 -15.48
CA PRO A 142 -16.10 -7.85 -15.54
C PRO A 142 -16.79 -7.61 -14.20
N LYS A 143 -16.76 -6.39 -13.70
CA LYS A 143 -17.25 -6.00 -12.37
C LYS A 143 -16.53 -6.65 -11.17
N GLY A 144 -15.42 -7.35 -11.41
CA GLY A 144 -14.55 -7.83 -10.35
C GLY A 144 -13.95 -6.67 -9.54
N VAL A 145 -13.53 -6.92 -8.31
CA VAL A 145 -13.08 -5.86 -7.40
C VAL A 145 -11.58 -5.90 -7.14
N LEU A 146 -10.98 -4.73 -7.10
CA LEU A 146 -9.62 -4.50 -6.61
C LEU A 146 -9.70 -3.85 -5.23
N ILE A 147 -9.15 -4.53 -4.22
CA ILE A 147 -9.06 -4.00 -2.83
C ILE A 147 -7.59 -3.82 -2.50
N PHE A 148 -7.18 -2.61 -2.14
CA PHE A 148 -5.80 -2.36 -1.73
C PHE A 148 -5.69 -1.22 -0.72
N SER A 149 -4.52 -1.11 -0.08
CA SER A 149 -4.19 0.06 0.75
C SER A 149 -2.95 0.78 0.20
N SER A 150 -2.83 2.05 0.53
CA SER A 150 -1.71 2.89 0.14
C SER A 150 -1.48 4.04 1.12
N HIS A 151 -0.22 4.38 1.33
CA HIS A 151 0.17 5.47 2.22
C HIS A 151 -0.29 6.83 1.71
N ASN A 152 -0.74 7.64 2.65
CA ASN A 152 -1.10 9.04 2.38
C ASN A 152 0.15 9.92 2.38
N VAL A 153 0.53 10.42 1.22
CA VAL A 153 1.68 11.32 1.07
C VAL A 153 1.63 12.52 2.00
N ARG A 154 0.45 13.03 2.30
CA ARG A 154 0.28 14.20 3.17
C ARG A 154 0.45 13.85 4.65
N SER A 155 0.00 12.66 5.08
CA SER A 155 0.20 12.21 6.46
C SER A 155 1.66 11.89 6.75
N ILE A 156 2.31 11.11 5.91
CA ILE A 156 3.71 10.69 6.10
C ILE A 156 4.65 11.89 6.13
N LEU A 157 4.40 12.92 5.33
CA LEU A 157 5.19 14.15 5.34
C LEU A 157 4.93 15.02 6.58
N VAL A 158 3.75 14.92 7.17
CA VAL A 158 3.36 15.66 8.38
C VAL A 158 3.73 14.89 9.66
N ARG A 159 3.79 13.55 9.60
CA ARG A 159 4.15 12.68 10.74
C ARG A 159 5.51 12.03 10.53
N PRO A 160 6.64 12.65 10.89
CA PRO A 160 7.89 11.92 10.94
C PRO A 160 7.81 10.80 11.98
N SER A 161 8.58 9.74 11.80
CA SER A 161 8.64 8.44 12.47
C SER A 161 8.70 8.40 14.02
N TRP A 162 8.25 9.43 14.69
CA TRP A 162 8.09 9.42 16.14
C TRP A 162 6.70 8.83 16.46
N ASN A 163 6.70 7.84 17.33
CA ASN A 163 5.49 7.17 17.77
C ASN A 163 4.35 8.18 18.06
N PRO A 164 3.26 8.19 17.28
CA PRO A 164 2.16 9.14 17.44
C PRO A 164 1.59 9.13 18.86
N GLN A 165 1.53 7.96 19.50
CA GLN A 165 1.04 7.78 20.87
C GLN A 165 1.90 8.53 21.90
N ARG A 166 3.23 8.62 21.68
CA ARG A 166 4.12 9.39 22.57
C ARG A 166 3.89 10.89 22.45
N LEU A 167 3.60 11.39 21.27
CA LEU A 167 3.32 12.83 21.07
C LEU A 167 1.94 13.20 21.58
N GLU A 168 0.98 12.36 21.35
CA GLU A 168 -0.36 12.56 21.88
C GLU A 168 -0.34 12.52 23.43
N SER A 169 0.42 11.59 24.02
CA SER A 169 0.60 11.55 25.46
C SER A 169 1.40 12.77 25.99
N LEU A 170 2.39 13.24 25.27
CA LEU A 170 3.14 14.45 25.60
C LEU A 170 2.23 15.69 25.52
N ALA A 171 1.47 15.83 24.46
CA ALA A 171 0.52 16.93 24.30
C ALA A 171 -0.57 16.91 25.38
N LYS A 172 -1.13 15.74 25.70
CA LYS A 172 -2.08 15.57 26.80
C LYS A 172 -1.49 15.97 28.16
N ARG A 173 -0.21 15.68 28.41
CA ARG A 173 0.51 16.07 29.63
C ARG A 173 0.76 17.58 29.72
N LEU A 174 1.12 18.22 28.60
CA LEU A 174 1.54 19.63 28.62
C LEU A 174 0.35 20.61 28.58
N VAL A 175 -0.71 20.30 27.86
CA VAL A 175 -1.84 21.21 27.68
C VAL A 175 -3.20 20.66 28.13
N GLY A 176 -3.24 19.40 28.58
CA GLY A 176 -4.50 18.71 28.96
C GLY A 176 -5.31 18.28 27.74
N GLY A 177 -5.78 17.03 27.75
CA GLY A 177 -6.48 16.43 26.58
C GLY A 177 -7.81 17.09 26.19
N ASN A 178 -8.45 17.82 27.12
CA ASN A 178 -9.71 18.53 26.92
C ASN A 178 -9.52 20.04 26.75
N SER A 179 -8.29 20.53 26.69
CA SER A 179 -7.97 21.95 26.53
C SER A 179 -8.28 22.42 25.11
N VAL A 180 -8.83 23.62 24.99
CA VAL A 180 -9.02 24.32 23.71
C VAL A 180 -7.68 24.47 22.95
N LEU A 181 -6.57 24.52 23.70
CA LEU A 181 -5.21 24.64 23.18
C LEU A 181 -4.63 23.30 22.66
N TYR A 182 -5.25 22.16 22.97
CA TYR A 182 -4.73 20.85 22.61
C TYR A 182 -4.54 20.67 21.09
N ARG A 183 -5.56 21.00 20.31
CA ARG A 183 -5.50 20.93 18.83
C ARG A 183 -4.48 21.90 18.24
N PRO A 184 -4.49 23.20 18.55
CA PRO A 184 -3.47 24.13 18.06
C PRO A 184 -2.06 23.71 18.45
N PHE A 185 -1.86 23.20 19.65
CA PHE A 185 -0.55 22.70 20.11
C PHE A 185 -0.08 21.46 19.34
N LEU A 186 -0.94 20.50 19.08
CA LEU A 186 -0.64 19.36 18.20
C LEU A 186 -0.30 19.80 16.78
N TRP A 187 -1.04 20.79 16.24
CA TRP A 187 -0.75 21.37 14.93
C TRP A 187 0.60 22.08 14.89
N SER A 188 0.95 22.82 15.92
CA SER A 188 2.25 23.49 16.03
C SER A 188 3.40 22.48 16.14
N LEU A 189 3.23 21.44 16.95
CA LEU A 189 4.17 20.32 17.01
C LEU A 189 4.30 19.61 15.67
N SER A 190 3.20 19.41 14.97
CA SER A 190 3.20 18.80 13.63
C SER A 190 3.92 19.67 12.61
N GLY A 191 3.71 20.99 12.64
CA GLY A 191 4.41 21.95 11.78
C GLY A 191 5.92 21.99 12.05
N LEU A 192 6.34 22.04 13.32
CA LEU A 192 7.75 21.97 13.72
C LEU A 192 8.40 20.65 13.25
N ARG A 193 7.65 19.55 13.28
CA ARG A 193 8.12 18.24 12.81
C ARG A 193 8.31 18.19 11.30
N VAL A 194 7.45 18.84 10.52
CA VAL A 194 7.63 18.98 9.06
C VAL A 194 8.93 19.70 8.77
N VAL A 195 9.22 20.78 9.49
CA VAL A 195 10.47 21.55 9.34
C VAL A 195 11.68 20.68 9.71
N ILE A 196 11.63 19.97 10.84
CA ILE A 196 12.72 19.09 11.29
C ILE A 196 12.90 17.91 10.32
N ALA A 197 11.81 17.26 9.86
CA ALA A 197 11.90 16.16 8.91
C ALA A 197 12.42 16.62 7.54
N THR A 198 12.03 17.81 7.10
CA THR A 198 12.55 18.43 5.87
C THR A 198 14.04 18.70 6.00
N PHE A 199 14.47 19.23 7.14
CA PHE A 199 15.89 19.50 7.41
C PHE A 199 16.71 18.22 7.55
N GLN A 200 16.19 17.20 8.25
CA GLN A 200 16.84 15.89 8.36
C GLN A 200 16.91 15.16 7.01
N SER A 201 15.86 15.23 6.21
CA SER A 201 15.86 14.70 4.84
C SER A 201 16.86 15.44 3.96
N PHE A 202 16.97 16.74 4.12
CA PHE A 202 17.97 17.56 3.42
C PHE A 202 19.41 17.22 3.87
N ALA A 203 19.64 17.06 5.17
CA ALA A 203 20.96 16.73 5.73
C ALA A 203 21.43 15.30 5.42
N ARG A 204 20.49 14.34 5.31
CA ARG A 204 20.78 12.93 4.98
C ARG A 204 20.82 12.64 3.49
N SER A 205 20.33 13.54 2.65
CA SER A 205 20.22 13.30 1.20
C SER A 205 21.47 13.74 0.46
N LEU A 206 22.51 12.93 0.49
CA LEU A 206 23.50 12.89 -0.59
C LEU A 206 22.88 12.29 -1.88
N ASP A 207 21.70 11.66 -1.78
CA ASP A 207 20.97 11.10 -2.91
C ASP A 207 20.03 12.16 -3.51
N ARG A 208 20.29 12.52 -4.79
CA ARG A 208 19.55 13.57 -5.51
C ARG A 208 18.06 13.28 -5.71
N VAL A 209 17.64 12.03 -5.55
CA VAL A 209 16.23 11.61 -5.65
C VAL A 209 15.48 12.02 -4.37
N ALA A 210 16.05 11.77 -3.21
CA ALA A 210 15.48 12.16 -1.92
C ALA A 210 15.34 13.68 -1.74
N ARG A 211 16.22 14.48 -2.37
CA ARG A 211 16.16 15.97 -2.30
C ARG A 211 14.92 16.58 -2.95
N ARG A 212 14.23 15.86 -3.85
CA ARG A 212 13.08 16.40 -4.60
C ARG A 212 11.72 16.05 -4.00
N VAL A 213 11.68 15.16 -3.02
CA VAL A 213 10.45 14.49 -2.63
C VAL A 213 9.60 15.26 -1.59
N PRO A 214 10.09 15.77 -0.45
CA PRO A 214 9.18 16.16 0.63
C PRO A 214 8.23 17.32 0.29
N THR A 215 8.74 18.44 -0.19
CA THR A 215 7.91 19.64 -0.38
C THR A 215 7.06 19.58 -1.63
N ARG A 216 7.60 19.08 -2.75
CA ARG A 216 6.82 18.96 -3.99
C ARG A 216 5.79 17.84 -3.94
N ALA A 217 6.09 16.72 -3.27
CA ALA A 217 5.16 15.61 -3.14
C ALA A 217 3.92 16.00 -2.37
N PHE A 218 4.06 16.75 -1.26
CA PHE A 218 2.93 17.24 -0.50
C PHE A 218 1.94 18.06 -1.34
N TRP A 219 2.47 19.02 -2.12
CA TRP A 219 1.63 19.90 -2.96
C TRP A 219 1.11 19.19 -4.21
N ARG A 220 1.89 18.30 -4.79
CA ARG A 220 1.46 17.51 -5.96
C ARG A 220 0.45 16.42 -5.60
N GLY A 221 0.42 16.01 -4.33
CA GLY A 221 -0.38 14.89 -3.86
C GLY A 221 0.17 13.52 -4.26
N GLU A 222 1.43 13.45 -4.68
CA GLU A 222 2.12 12.20 -5.03
C GLU A 222 3.63 12.37 -4.99
N GLY A 223 4.36 11.28 -4.71
CA GLY A 223 5.83 11.28 -4.72
C GLY A 223 6.43 9.97 -4.27
N TYR A 224 7.75 9.94 -4.16
CA TYR A 224 8.50 8.78 -3.69
C TYR A 224 9.19 9.06 -2.37
N MET A 225 9.29 8.05 -1.53
CA MET A 225 10.01 8.10 -0.26
C MET A 225 10.84 6.84 -0.07
N ILE A 226 11.91 6.96 0.72
CA ILE A 226 12.65 5.78 1.21
C ILE A 226 12.07 5.42 2.58
N ASP A 227 11.47 4.23 2.67
CA ASP A 227 11.02 3.66 3.93
C ASP A 227 12.21 2.99 4.63
N THR A 228 12.71 3.63 5.68
CA THR A 228 13.84 3.12 6.46
C THR A 228 13.47 2.03 7.44
N ALA A 229 12.19 1.84 7.74
CA ALA A 229 11.71 0.82 8.67
C ALA A 229 11.84 -0.60 8.10
N HIS A 230 11.83 -0.74 6.75
CA HIS A 230 11.85 -2.02 6.06
C HIS A 230 13.08 -2.18 5.14
N GLY A 231 14.27 -1.86 5.64
CA GLY A 231 15.51 -2.06 4.88
C GLY A 231 15.80 -1.02 3.79
N GLY A 232 15.15 0.15 3.85
CA GLY A 232 15.41 1.26 2.93
C GLY A 232 14.74 1.10 1.57
N MET A 233 13.56 0.50 1.54
CA MET A 233 12.75 0.38 0.33
C MET A 233 12.31 1.75 -0.20
N THR A 234 12.20 1.85 -1.51
CA THR A 234 11.57 3.01 -2.14
C THR A 234 10.09 2.72 -2.32
N ILE A 235 9.23 3.59 -1.81
CA ILE A 235 7.78 3.49 -1.94
C ILE A 235 7.21 4.71 -2.64
N HIS A 236 6.14 4.52 -3.41
CA HIS A 236 5.34 5.59 -3.99
C HIS A 236 4.23 5.97 -3.03
N LEU A 237 3.96 7.25 -2.89
CA LEU A 237 2.95 7.81 -2.00
C LEU A 237 2.04 8.72 -2.80
N TRP A 238 0.75 8.71 -2.51
CA TRP A 238 -0.23 9.56 -3.18
C TRP A 238 -1.40 9.96 -2.27
N THR A 239 -2.22 10.90 -2.73
CA THR A 239 -3.48 11.23 -2.07
C THR A 239 -4.63 10.44 -2.70
N PRO A 240 -5.77 10.30 -2.01
CA PRO A 240 -6.95 9.63 -2.56
C PRO A 240 -7.38 10.14 -3.93
N GLU A 241 -7.33 11.46 -4.15
CA GLU A 241 -7.71 12.07 -5.43
C GLU A 241 -6.73 11.69 -6.56
N ARG A 242 -5.47 11.43 -6.22
CA ARG A 242 -4.47 10.95 -7.19
C ARG A 242 -4.66 9.48 -7.51
N VAL A 243 -4.94 8.67 -6.48
CA VAL A 243 -5.27 7.25 -6.64
C VAL A 243 -6.46 7.11 -7.58
N GLU A 244 -7.58 7.76 -7.27
CA GLU A 244 -8.79 7.70 -8.09
C GLU A 244 -8.54 8.12 -9.54
N ARG A 245 -7.90 9.28 -9.72
CA ARG A 245 -7.58 9.79 -11.07
C ARG A 245 -6.70 8.84 -11.88
N GLU A 246 -5.71 8.23 -11.24
CA GLU A 246 -4.80 7.30 -11.93
C GLU A 246 -5.52 5.99 -12.28
N LEU A 247 -6.24 5.40 -11.32
CA LEU A 247 -6.95 4.15 -11.57
C LEU A 247 -8.07 4.29 -12.60
N ASN A 248 -8.80 5.41 -12.61
CA ASN A 248 -9.81 5.70 -13.63
C ASN A 248 -9.25 5.68 -15.06
N ARG A 249 -7.99 6.06 -15.26
CA ARG A 249 -7.30 5.99 -16.58
C ARG A 249 -7.07 4.56 -17.06
N PHE A 250 -7.11 3.59 -16.15
CA PHE A 250 -6.97 2.15 -16.43
C PHE A 250 -8.30 1.40 -16.37
N GLY A 251 -9.43 2.11 -16.37
CA GLY A 251 -10.76 1.52 -16.42
C GLY A 251 -11.31 1.06 -15.06
N PHE A 252 -10.71 1.46 -13.97
CA PHE A 252 -11.23 1.20 -12.63
C PHE A 252 -12.18 2.32 -12.18
N HIS A 253 -13.21 1.98 -11.40
CA HIS A 253 -14.15 2.92 -10.83
C HIS A 253 -14.16 2.80 -9.31
N LEU A 254 -13.96 3.92 -8.61
CA LEU A 254 -13.92 3.95 -7.15
C LEU A 254 -15.28 3.60 -6.57
N LEU A 255 -15.32 2.59 -5.69
CA LEU A 255 -16.52 2.21 -4.92
C LEU A 255 -16.46 2.70 -3.49
N ARG A 256 -15.29 2.61 -2.83
CA ARG A 256 -15.13 2.99 -1.42
C ARG A 256 -13.71 3.42 -1.08
N VAL A 257 -13.62 4.36 -0.11
CA VAL A 257 -12.38 4.76 0.56
C VAL A 257 -12.61 4.76 2.06
N LEU A 258 -11.67 4.17 2.81
CA LEU A 258 -11.64 4.23 4.27
C LEU A 258 -10.27 4.73 4.74
N GLY A 259 -10.28 5.58 5.77
CA GLY A 259 -9.05 5.93 6.48
C GLY A 259 -8.62 4.83 7.44
N ASP A 260 -7.33 4.70 7.69
CA ASP A 260 -6.72 3.74 8.62
C ASP A 260 -7.23 3.88 10.07
N ASP A 261 -7.72 5.04 10.44
CA ASP A 261 -8.30 5.32 11.74
C ASP A 261 -9.80 4.95 11.87
N TYR A 262 -10.39 4.28 10.89
CA TYR A 262 -11.75 3.74 11.00
C TYR A 262 -11.90 2.86 12.28
N PRO A 263 -12.99 2.95 13.04
CA PRO A 263 -14.25 3.67 12.75
C PRO A 263 -14.26 5.15 13.13
N GLN A 264 -13.17 5.69 13.62
CA GLN A 264 -13.06 7.12 13.93
C GLN A 264 -12.95 7.88 12.61
N ALA A 265 -13.89 8.81 12.38
CA ALA A 265 -13.86 9.60 11.15
C ALA A 265 -12.59 10.45 11.07
N SER A 266 -11.65 10.04 10.24
CA SER A 266 -10.48 10.85 9.93
C SER A 266 -10.92 12.09 9.17
N ARG A 267 -10.73 13.25 9.75
CA ARG A 267 -10.87 14.51 9.04
C ARG A 267 -9.48 14.94 8.55
N LEU A 268 -9.30 14.96 7.22
CA LEU A 268 -8.24 15.70 6.52
C LEU A 268 -6.80 15.41 7.01
N TYR A 269 -6.04 14.62 6.27
CA TYR A 269 -4.58 14.48 6.38
C TYR A 269 -4.03 13.84 7.67
N VAL A 270 -4.87 13.25 8.53
CA VAL A 270 -4.46 12.62 9.78
C VAL A 270 -4.18 11.13 9.61
N THR A 271 -4.86 10.48 8.67
CA THR A 271 -4.73 9.06 8.34
C THR A 271 -3.40 8.75 7.66
N ASP A 272 -2.66 7.77 8.18
CA ASP A 272 -1.35 7.39 7.65
C ASP A 272 -1.47 6.68 6.30
N TRP A 273 -2.52 5.87 6.12
CA TRP A 273 -2.88 5.27 4.83
C TRP A 273 -4.39 5.17 4.66
N TYR A 274 -4.80 4.91 3.42
CA TYR A 274 -6.18 4.67 3.04
C TYR A 274 -6.33 3.28 2.45
N TYR A 275 -7.52 2.73 2.61
CA TYR A 275 -7.98 1.52 1.98
C TYR A 275 -8.97 1.88 0.88
N TYR A 276 -8.83 1.23 -0.26
CA TYR A 276 -9.61 1.51 -1.46
C TYR A 276 -10.28 0.25 -1.97
N VAL A 277 -11.49 0.41 -2.48
CA VAL A 277 -12.18 -0.59 -3.29
C VAL A 277 -12.53 0.04 -4.62
N PHE A 278 -12.12 -0.62 -5.69
CA PHE A 278 -12.44 -0.25 -7.06
C PHE A 278 -13.12 -1.42 -7.77
N SER A 279 -14.10 -1.16 -8.65
CA SER A 279 -14.55 -2.13 -9.63
C SER A 279 -13.63 -2.09 -10.86
N GLY A 280 -13.39 -3.25 -11.46
CA GLY A 280 -12.77 -3.34 -12.79
C GLY A 280 -13.70 -2.79 -13.88
N ALA A 281 -13.17 -2.66 -15.09
CA ALA A 281 -13.93 -2.21 -16.25
C ALA A 281 -15.18 -3.10 -16.49
N GLU A 282 -16.28 -2.48 -16.91
CA GLU A 282 -17.37 -3.23 -17.48
C GLU A 282 -16.90 -3.90 -18.80
N ALA A 283 -17.41 -5.10 -19.06
CA ALA A 283 -17.16 -5.70 -20.36
C ALA A 283 -17.61 -4.68 -21.43
N THR A 284 -16.69 -4.19 -22.24
CA THR A 284 -17.06 -3.42 -23.43
C THR A 284 -17.88 -4.35 -24.29
N GLY A 285 -19.20 -4.16 -24.21
CA GLY A 285 -20.13 -4.87 -25.09
C GLY A 285 -19.67 -4.65 -26.53
N GLY A 286 -19.18 -5.70 -27.15
CA GLY A 286 -18.87 -5.68 -28.58
C GLY A 286 -20.15 -5.27 -29.32
N LYS A 287 -20.08 -4.08 -29.94
CA LYS A 287 -21.01 -3.71 -31.00
C LYS A 287 -20.50 -4.28 -32.31
#